data_71ead23d211921e52f1cc187812b017d
#
_entry.id   71ead23d211921e52f1cc187812b017d
#
_cell.length_a   1.000
_cell.length_b   1.000
_cell.length_c   1.000
_cell.angle_alpha   90.00
_cell.angle_beta   90.00
_cell.angle_gamma   90.00
#
_symmetry.space_group_name_H-M   'P 1'
#
loop_
_entity.id
_entity.type
_entity.pdbx_description
1 polymer ?
#
loop_
_entity_poly.entity_id
_entity_poly.type
_entity_poly.pdbx_seq_one_letter_code
_entity_poly.pdbx_strand_id
1 'polypeptide(L)'
;NLSSLETMGWSAMAYQYGMLGAHAYLIGAIPAILFLAIVMMPFYYICKTHSVPGYLKLRYGEGSRSLAGVSFAAMTVLVSGTSMFAMAKILHLLLGWNMDVSIWVASLTVAVYVTLGGLISAVFNEVLQFFLIWLGTLLIPILGLIDAGGWNAMLAKIQENVKVIHPAVQNADFTSLWKNLGSFDSNPMGIDWFGMVFGLGLAVSFGYWCTDFLQVQRVIVAKNLRAAQKDR
;
A
#
# COMPACT_ATOMS: atom_id res chain seq x y z
N ASN A 1 -5.28 4.29 -4.17
CA ASN A 1 -4.84 2.88 -4.05
C ASN A 1 -4.92 2.36 -2.60
N LEU A 2 -6.06 2.48 -1.96
CA LEU A 2 -6.31 1.79 -0.70
C LEU A 2 -7.22 0.59 -0.99
N SER A 3 -6.71 -0.61 -0.83
CA SER A 3 -7.46 -1.85 -0.95
C SER A 3 -7.81 -2.44 0.42
N SER A 4 -8.56 -3.51 0.44
CA SER A 4 -8.84 -4.27 1.66
C SER A 4 -7.55 -4.77 2.33
N LEU A 5 -6.54 -5.10 1.54
CA LEU A 5 -5.24 -5.56 2.03
C LEU A 5 -4.51 -4.45 2.80
N GLU A 6 -4.46 -3.24 2.24
CA GLU A 6 -3.85 -2.10 2.93
C GLU A 6 -4.63 -1.74 4.19
N THR A 7 -5.95 -1.70 4.14
CA THR A 7 -6.78 -1.35 5.30
C THR A 7 -6.54 -2.32 6.46
N MET A 8 -6.54 -3.63 6.20
CA MET A 8 -6.27 -4.64 7.22
C MET A 8 -4.79 -4.65 7.65
N GLY A 9 -3.88 -4.56 6.69
CA GLY A 9 -2.43 -4.59 6.95
C GLY A 9 -1.98 -3.39 7.78
N TRP A 10 -2.45 -2.19 7.45
CA TRP A 10 -2.13 -0.98 8.22
C TRP A 10 -2.72 -0.98 9.62
N SER A 11 -3.95 -1.46 9.78
CA SER A 11 -4.55 -1.62 11.11
C SER A 11 -3.77 -2.61 11.96
N ALA A 12 -3.34 -3.72 11.37
CA ALA A 12 -2.50 -4.71 12.05
C ALA A 12 -1.11 -4.15 12.40
N MET A 13 -0.48 -3.42 11.48
CA MET A 13 0.82 -2.77 11.73
C MET A 13 0.71 -1.69 12.82
N ALA A 14 -0.34 -0.88 12.78
CA ALA A 14 -0.58 0.13 13.79
C ALA A 14 -0.82 -0.50 15.18
N TYR A 15 -1.54 -1.62 15.23
CA TYR A 15 -1.75 -2.36 16.46
C TYR A 15 -0.46 -2.97 17.01
N GLN A 16 0.38 -3.56 16.14
CA GLN A 16 1.61 -4.22 16.56
C GLN A 16 2.78 -3.27 16.82
N TYR A 17 2.91 -2.21 16.01
CA TYR A 17 4.11 -1.36 15.98
C TYR A 17 3.83 0.11 16.27
N GLY A 18 2.57 0.48 16.47
CA GLY A 18 2.16 1.86 16.72
C GLY A 18 2.44 2.78 15.52
N MET A 19 2.83 4.00 15.81
CA MET A 19 3.11 5.03 14.80
C MET A 19 4.32 4.72 13.90
N LEU A 20 5.19 3.80 14.28
CA LEU A 20 6.31 3.35 13.43
C LEU A 20 5.84 2.79 12.08
N GLY A 21 4.67 2.16 12.03
CA GLY A 21 4.08 1.66 10.79
C GLY A 21 3.90 2.73 9.70
N ALA A 22 3.74 4.01 10.08
CA ALA A 22 3.60 5.12 9.15
C ALA A 22 4.86 5.36 8.29
N HIS A 23 6.04 4.89 8.71
CA HIS A 23 7.27 5.00 7.93
C HIS A 23 7.23 4.22 6.62
N ALA A 24 6.39 3.20 6.51
CA ALA A 24 6.19 2.52 5.23
C ALA A 24 5.74 3.49 4.12
N TYR A 25 4.98 4.55 4.47
CA TYR A 25 4.65 5.62 3.51
C TYR A 25 5.63 6.79 3.57
N LEU A 26 6.02 7.26 4.74
CA LEU A 26 6.86 8.45 4.87
C LEU A 26 8.25 8.26 4.27
N ILE A 27 8.91 7.17 4.61
CA ILE A 27 10.26 6.84 4.10
C ILE A 27 10.14 5.98 2.84
N GLY A 28 9.17 5.09 2.79
CA GLY A 28 8.96 4.18 1.67
C GLY A 28 8.36 4.88 0.45
N ALA A 29 7.09 5.26 0.49
CA ALA A 29 6.37 5.68 -0.70
C ALA A 29 6.72 7.09 -1.18
N ILE A 30 6.79 8.09 -0.29
CA ILE A 30 6.93 9.50 -0.71
C ILE A 30 8.20 9.76 -1.52
N PRO A 31 9.42 9.38 -1.05
CA PRO A 31 10.63 9.60 -1.84
C PRO A 31 10.63 8.84 -3.17
N ALA A 32 10.13 7.61 -3.19
CA ALA A 32 10.06 6.79 -4.40
C ALA A 32 9.08 7.37 -5.44
N ILE A 33 7.92 7.87 -5.01
CA ILE A 33 6.94 8.51 -5.90
C ILE A 33 7.50 9.82 -6.46
N LEU A 34 8.16 10.63 -5.63
CA LEU A 34 8.82 11.85 -6.10
C LEU A 34 9.91 11.54 -7.14
N PHE A 35 10.73 10.53 -6.88
CA PHE A 35 11.74 10.09 -7.84
C PHE A 35 11.11 9.58 -9.15
N LEU A 36 10.06 8.78 -9.05
CA LEU A 36 9.29 8.36 -10.23
C LEU A 36 8.80 9.55 -11.04
N ALA A 37 8.17 10.54 -10.40
CA ALA A 37 7.58 11.69 -11.08
C ALA A 37 8.64 12.59 -11.73
N ILE A 38 9.75 12.85 -11.04
CA ILE A 38 10.76 13.81 -11.51
C ILE A 38 11.76 13.16 -12.46
N VAL A 39 12.21 11.95 -12.16
CA VAL A 39 13.30 11.30 -12.88
C VAL A 39 12.79 10.26 -13.89
N MET A 40 12.01 9.28 -13.44
CA MET A 40 11.65 8.14 -14.29
C MET A 40 10.57 8.45 -15.34
N MET A 41 9.61 9.31 -15.02
CA MET A 41 8.51 9.65 -15.95
C MET A 41 8.99 10.27 -17.27
N PRO A 42 9.93 11.22 -17.29
CA PRO A 42 10.49 11.73 -18.53
C PRO A 42 11.06 10.62 -19.43
N PHE A 43 11.76 9.65 -18.85
CA PHE A 43 12.34 8.52 -19.60
C PHE A 43 11.25 7.63 -20.20
N TYR A 44 10.23 7.27 -19.44
CA TYR A 44 9.12 6.45 -19.93
C TYR A 44 8.35 7.16 -21.05
N TYR A 45 8.13 8.46 -20.93
CA TYR A 45 7.47 9.27 -21.95
C TYR A 45 8.29 9.41 -23.24
N ILE A 46 9.60 9.67 -23.14
CA ILE A 46 10.50 9.80 -24.31
C ILE A 46 10.60 8.48 -25.05
N CYS A 47 10.71 7.36 -24.32
CA CYS A 47 10.80 6.04 -24.91
C CYS A 47 9.50 5.54 -25.53
N LYS A 48 8.37 6.25 -25.32
CA LYS A 48 7.03 5.89 -25.84
C LYS A 48 6.65 4.42 -25.57
N THR A 49 7.07 3.89 -24.43
CA THR A 49 6.79 2.52 -24.05
C THR A 49 5.47 2.44 -23.27
N HIS A 50 4.67 1.43 -23.56
CA HIS A 50 3.39 1.21 -22.88
C HIS A 50 3.54 0.42 -21.57
N SER A 51 4.75 -0.03 -21.23
CA SER A 51 4.99 -0.86 -20.05
C SER A 51 6.47 -0.85 -19.63
N VAL A 52 6.71 -1.11 -18.35
CA VAL A 52 8.08 -1.25 -17.80
C VAL A 52 8.85 -2.40 -18.47
N PRO A 53 8.29 -3.58 -18.70
CA PRO A 53 8.97 -4.61 -19.49
C PRO A 53 9.33 -4.16 -20.91
N GLY A 54 8.48 -3.34 -21.54
CA GLY A 54 8.77 -2.72 -22.85
C GLY A 54 9.98 -1.78 -22.78
N TYR A 55 10.10 -0.98 -21.73
CA TYR A 55 11.27 -0.13 -21.51
C TYR A 55 12.55 -0.97 -21.28
N LEU A 56 12.47 -2.03 -20.49
CA LEU A 56 13.60 -2.94 -20.26
C LEU A 56 14.10 -3.61 -21.55
N LYS A 57 13.17 -3.93 -22.49
CA LYS A 57 13.53 -4.43 -23.81
C LYS A 57 14.44 -3.46 -24.56
N LEU A 58 14.11 -2.18 -24.57
CA LEU A 58 14.91 -1.15 -25.29
C LEU A 58 16.32 -1.03 -24.73
N ARG A 59 16.51 -1.25 -23.43
CA ARG A 59 17.78 -1.07 -22.76
C ARG A 59 18.60 -2.34 -22.65
N TYR A 60 17.97 -3.48 -22.41
CA TYR A 60 18.64 -4.74 -22.05
C TYR A 60 18.26 -5.94 -22.94
N GLY A 61 17.38 -5.72 -23.93
CA GLY A 61 16.99 -6.75 -24.89
C GLY A 61 15.78 -7.61 -24.46
N GLU A 62 15.44 -8.59 -25.30
CA GLU A 62 14.19 -9.40 -25.19
C GLU A 62 14.20 -10.30 -23.95
N GLY A 63 15.35 -10.85 -23.55
CA GLY A 63 15.45 -11.69 -22.36
C GLY A 63 15.00 -10.96 -21.08
N SER A 64 15.43 -9.72 -20.90
CA SER A 64 15.03 -8.89 -19.74
C SER A 64 13.55 -8.57 -19.77
N ARG A 65 12.97 -8.31 -20.94
CA ARG A 65 11.52 -8.12 -21.12
C ARG A 65 10.74 -9.34 -20.70
N SER A 66 11.15 -10.51 -21.19
CA SER A 66 10.44 -11.78 -20.91
C SER A 66 10.50 -12.12 -19.43
N LEU A 67 11.68 -12.02 -18.82
CA LEU A 67 11.85 -12.26 -17.38
C LEU A 67 10.98 -11.31 -16.54
N ALA A 68 11.03 -10.02 -16.83
CA ALA A 68 10.21 -9.04 -16.13
C ALA A 68 8.71 -9.31 -16.34
N GLY A 69 8.28 -9.62 -17.56
CA GLY A 69 6.88 -9.93 -17.87
C GLY A 69 6.35 -11.13 -17.10
N VAL A 70 7.09 -12.23 -17.05
CA VAL A 70 6.73 -13.43 -16.29
C VAL A 70 6.69 -13.13 -14.78
N SER A 71 7.69 -12.42 -14.26
CA SER A 71 7.74 -12.05 -12.85
C SER A 71 6.55 -11.16 -12.45
N PHE A 72 6.20 -10.17 -13.27
CA PHE A 72 5.03 -9.33 -13.02
C PHE A 72 3.72 -10.10 -13.11
N ALA A 73 3.58 -11.03 -14.05
CA ALA A 73 2.39 -11.87 -14.14
C ALA A 73 2.21 -12.73 -12.89
N ALA A 74 3.27 -13.38 -12.42
CA ALA A 74 3.25 -14.16 -11.19
C ALA A 74 2.92 -13.28 -9.96
N MET A 75 3.58 -12.13 -9.83
CA MET A 75 3.32 -11.18 -8.74
C MET A 75 1.86 -10.71 -8.75
N THR A 76 1.32 -10.35 -9.90
CA THR A 76 -0.06 -9.85 -10.03
C THR A 76 -1.07 -10.91 -9.60
N VAL A 77 -0.89 -12.18 -9.97
CA VAL A 77 -1.77 -13.29 -9.56
C VAL A 77 -1.72 -13.44 -8.03
N LEU A 78 -0.54 -13.46 -7.42
CA LEU A 78 -0.38 -13.61 -5.98
C LEU A 78 -1.01 -12.43 -5.21
N VAL A 79 -0.73 -11.19 -5.63
CA VAL A 79 -1.28 -9.98 -4.99
C VAL A 79 -2.80 -9.92 -5.16
N SER A 80 -3.33 -10.28 -6.32
CA SER A 80 -4.77 -10.36 -6.56
C SER A 80 -5.44 -11.39 -5.63
N GLY A 81 -4.85 -12.58 -5.51
CA GLY A 81 -5.34 -13.63 -4.62
C GLY A 81 -5.37 -13.20 -3.15
N THR A 82 -4.29 -12.59 -2.66
CA THR A 82 -4.23 -12.07 -1.29
C THR A 82 -5.24 -10.95 -1.04
N SER A 83 -5.44 -10.05 -2.02
CA SER A 83 -6.43 -8.96 -1.92
C SER A 83 -7.87 -9.50 -1.88
N MET A 84 -8.19 -10.52 -2.70
CA MET A 84 -9.50 -11.18 -2.67
C MET A 84 -9.74 -11.92 -1.35
N PHE A 85 -8.72 -12.60 -0.83
CA PHE A 85 -8.79 -13.24 0.48
C PHE A 85 -9.03 -12.22 1.60
N ALA A 86 -8.32 -11.10 1.60
CA ALA A 86 -8.52 -10.03 2.58
C ALA A 86 -9.94 -9.46 2.52
N MET A 87 -10.47 -9.22 1.32
CA MET A 87 -11.85 -8.76 1.12
C MET A 87 -12.87 -9.78 1.62
N ALA A 88 -12.68 -11.05 1.28
CA ALA A 88 -13.55 -12.13 1.74
C ALA A 88 -13.55 -12.25 3.28
N LYS A 89 -12.39 -12.06 3.92
CA LYS A 89 -12.28 -12.06 5.38
C LYS A 89 -13.06 -10.91 6.03
N ILE A 90 -13.05 -9.73 5.41
CA ILE A 90 -13.89 -8.59 5.85
C ILE A 90 -15.37 -8.95 5.75
N LEU A 91 -15.82 -9.50 4.64
CA LEU A 91 -17.21 -9.93 4.45
C LEU A 91 -17.61 -11.01 5.45
N HIS A 92 -16.74 -11.97 5.68
CA HIS A 92 -16.95 -13.01 6.70
C HIS A 92 -17.13 -12.42 8.10
N LEU A 93 -16.28 -11.48 8.49
CA LEU A 93 -16.31 -10.86 9.83
C LEU A 93 -17.51 -9.93 10.03
N LEU A 94 -17.86 -9.14 9.00
CA LEU A 94 -18.93 -8.14 9.11
C LEU A 94 -20.32 -8.72 8.83
N LEU A 95 -20.45 -9.62 7.85
CA LEU A 95 -21.74 -10.15 7.41
C LEU A 95 -21.99 -11.59 7.90
N GLY A 96 -21.00 -12.23 8.52
CA GLY A 96 -21.12 -13.62 8.97
C GLY A 96 -21.18 -14.65 7.83
N TRP A 97 -20.81 -14.28 6.61
CA TRP A 97 -20.87 -15.17 5.44
C TRP A 97 -19.78 -16.25 5.52
N ASN A 98 -20.08 -17.40 4.88
CA ASN A 98 -19.05 -18.42 4.71
C ASN A 98 -17.88 -17.87 3.89
N MET A 99 -16.65 -18.26 4.23
CA MET A 99 -15.43 -17.75 3.62
C MET A 99 -15.39 -18.00 2.10
N ASP A 100 -15.77 -19.21 1.66
CA ASP A 100 -15.78 -19.60 0.24
C ASP A 100 -16.81 -18.79 -0.56
N VAL A 101 -18.01 -18.59 0.01
CA VAL A 101 -19.05 -17.75 -0.59
C VAL A 101 -18.54 -16.30 -0.72
N SER A 102 -17.90 -15.77 0.30
CA SER A 102 -17.33 -14.42 0.29
C SER A 102 -16.27 -14.24 -0.79
N ILE A 103 -15.40 -15.23 -0.98
CA ILE A 103 -14.39 -15.22 -2.06
C ILE A 103 -15.07 -15.20 -3.43
N TRP A 104 -16.04 -16.11 -3.65
CA TRP A 104 -16.73 -16.19 -4.94
C TRP A 104 -17.52 -14.92 -5.26
N VAL A 105 -18.28 -14.40 -4.31
CA VAL A 105 -19.05 -13.16 -4.51
C VAL A 105 -18.14 -11.98 -4.82
N ALA A 106 -17.08 -11.77 -4.03
CA ALA A 106 -16.13 -10.70 -4.28
C ALA A 106 -15.46 -10.83 -5.66
N SER A 107 -14.97 -12.03 -5.99
CA SER A 107 -14.26 -12.27 -7.26
C SER A 107 -15.16 -12.10 -8.47
N LEU A 108 -16.38 -12.66 -8.44
CA LEU A 108 -17.33 -12.53 -9.53
C LEU A 108 -17.80 -11.08 -9.73
N THR A 109 -18.05 -10.35 -8.65
CA THR A 109 -18.44 -8.93 -8.74
C THR A 109 -17.36 -8.12 -9.47
N VAL A 110 -16.10 -8.30 -9.08
CA VAL A 110 -14.97 -7.62 -9.74
C VAL A 110 -14.83 -8.06 -11.20
N ALA A 111 -14.88 -9.36 -11.47
CA ALA A 111 -14.77 -9.90 -12.81
C ALA A 111 -15.85 -9.35 -13.75
N VAL A 112 -17.09 -9.28 -13.30
CA VAL A 112 -18.22 -8.77 -14.08
C VAL A 112 -18.02 -7.31 -14.45
N TYR A 113 -17.79 -6.43 -13.47
CA TYR A 113 -17.71 -5.00 -13.79
C TYR A 113 -16.44 -4.64 -14.58
N VAL A 114 -15.33 -5.35 -14.37
CA VAL A 114 -14.09 -5.13 -15.15
C VAL A 114 -14.25 -5.64 -16.58
N THR A 115 -14.91 -6.78 -16.77
CA THR A 115 -15.14 -7.35 -18.12
C THR A 115 -16.09 -6.48 -18.92
N LEU A 116 -17.16 -5.97 -18.32
CA LEU A 116 -18.15 -5.16 -19.01
C LEU A 116 -17.67 -3.71 -19.25
N GLY A 117 -16.95 -3.12 -18.32
CA GLY A 117 -16.58 -1.69 -18.38
C GLY A 117 -15.11 -1.43 -18.71
N GLY A 118 -14.26 -2.45 -18.71
CA GLY A 118 -12.83 -2.31 -19.00
C GLY A 118 -12.10 -1.35 -18.05
N LEU A 119 -10.98 -0.80 -18.52
CA LEU A 119 -10.13 0.12 -17.76
C LEU A 119 -10.85 1.41 -17.37
N ILE A 120 -11.76 1.91 -18.21
CA ILE A 120 -12.50 3.15 -17.96
C ILE A 120 -13.41 2.98 -16.75
N SER A 121 -14.15 1.88 -16.66
CA SER A 121 -15.00 1.58 -15.50
C SER A 121 -14.18 1.46 -14.21
N ALA A 122 -13.01 0.83 -14.26
CA ALA A 122 -12.12 0.73 -13.13
C ALA A 122 -11.66 2.12 -12.63
N VAL A 123 -11.29 3.03 -13.53
CA VAL A 123 -10.88 4.41 -13.17
C VAL A 123 -12.04 5.19 -12.54
N PHE A 124 -13.24 5.13 -13.10
CA PHE A 124 -14.41 5.79 -12.49
C PHE A 124 -14.75 5.22 -11.11
N ASN A 125 -14.64 3.92 -10.95
CA ASN A 125 -14.85 3.28 -9.63
C ASN A 125 -13.79 3.74 -8.60
N GLU A 126 -12.55 3.96 -9.02
CA GLU A 126 -11.51 4.51 -8.14
C GLU A 126 -11.82 5.94 -7.65
N VAL A 127 -12.44 6.76 -8.48
CA VAL A 127 -12.89 8.11 -8.07
C VAL A 127 -13.97 8.02 -6.99
N LEU A 128 -14.96 7.16 -7.17
CA LEU A 128 -15.99 6.93 -6.16
C LEU A 128 -15.37 6.37 -4.86
N GLN A 129 -14.51 5.38 -4.98
CA GLN A 129 -13.79 4.79 -3.85
C GLN A 129 -12.97 5.83 -3.09
N PHE A 130 -12.36 6.79 -3.75
CA PHE A 130 -11.60 7.86 -3.10
C PHE A 130 -12.45 8.62 -2.08
N PHE A 131 -13.66 9.02 -2.44
CA PHE A 131 -14.55 9.72 -1.50
C PHE A 131 -15.01 8.83 -0.34
N LEU A 132 -15.34 7.57 -0.62
CA LEU A 132 -15.75 6.61 0.41
C LEU A 132 -14.62 6.30 1.39
N ILE A 133 -13.39 6.12 0.89
CA ILE A 133 -12.19 5.90 1.70
C ILE A 133 -11.92 7.12 2.58
N TRP A 134 -11.98 8.33 2.02
CA TRP A 134 -11.80 9.57 2.77
C TRP A 134 -12.80 9.69 3.91
N LEU A 135 -14.08 9.42 3.61
CA LEU A 135 -15.11 9.42 4.64
C LEU A 135 -14.84 8.40 5.74
N GLY A 136 -14.50 7.16 5.39
CA GLY A 136 -14.19 6.11 6.35
C GLY A 136 -12.94 6.40 7.17
N THR A 137 -11.86 6.84 6.54
CA THR A 137 -10.59 7.17 7.23
C THR A 137 -10.69 8.39 8.14
N LEU A 138 -11.66 9.27 7.94
CA LEU A 138 -11.96 10.38 8.87
C LEU A 138 -12.89 9.94 10.00
N LEU A 139 -13.96 9.20 9.68
CA LEU A 139 -14.95 8.80 10.67
C LEU A 139 -14.41 7.82 11.71
N ILE A 140 -13.66 6.81 11.28
CA ILE A 140 -13.16 5.76 12.18
C ILE A 140 -12.27 6.33 13.31
N PRO A 141 -11.24 7.17 13.04
CA PRO A 141 -10.44 7.78 14.10
C PRO A 141 -11.25 8.69 15.02
N ILE A 142 -12.20 9.47 14.47
CA ILE A 142 -13.04 10.37 15.27
C ILE A 142 -13.92 9.56 16.22
N LEU A 143 -14.62 8.56 15.72
CA LEU A 143 -15.47 7.69 16.54
C LEU A 143 -14.63 6.90 17.56
N GLY A 144 -13.50 6.37 17.15
CA GLY A 144 -12.55 5.68 18.03
C GLY A 144 -12.00 6.57 19.13
N LEU A 145 -11.75 7.84 18.85
CA LEU A 145 -11.30 8.82 19.86
C LEU A 145 -12.41 9.14 20.86
N ILE A 146 -13.65 9.25 20.41
CA ILE A 146 -14.82 9.44 21.27
C ILE A 146 -15.01 8.22 22.17
N ASP A 147 -14.98 7.02 21.62
CA ASP A 147 -15.13 5.75 22.35
C ASP A 147 -14.00 5.52 23.36
N ALA A 148 -12.79 5.92 23.02
CA ALA A 148 -11.64 5.85 23.90
C ALA A 148 -11.75 6.78 25.14
N GLY A 149 -12.61 7.80 25.10
CA GLY A 149 -12.74 8.82 26.14
C GLY A 149 -11.83 10.03 25.94
N GLY A 150 -11.46 10.32 24.68
CA GLY A 150 -10.60 11.44 24.28
C GLY A 150 -9.12 11.08 24.18
N TRP A 151 -8.32 12.08 23.80
CA TRP A 151 -6.91 11.89 23.46
C TRP A 151 -6.07 11.30 24.60
N ASN A 152 -6.19 11.85 25.80
CA ASN A 152 -5.41 11.39 26.94
C ASN A 152 -5.78 9.98 27.39
N ALA A 153 -7.06 9.62 27.35
CA ALA A 153 -7.53 8.29 27.67
C ALA A 153 -7.06 7.27 26.63
N MET A 154 -7.06 7.64 25.35
CA MET A 154 -6.51 6.82 24.27
C MET A 154 -5.01 6.55 24.48
N LEU A 155 -4.21 7.57 24.80
CA LEU A 155 -2.79 7.40 25.06
C LEU A 155 -2.52 6.47 26.26
N ALA A 156 -3.30 6.58 27.33
CA ALA A 156 -3.18 5.70 28.50
C ALA A 156 -3.49 4.24 28.13
N LYS A 157 -4.57 3.99 27.37
CA LYS A 157 -4.92 2.66 26.87
C LYS A 157 -3.84 2.06 25.95
N ILE A 158 -3.23 2.88 25.09
CA ILE A 158 -2.11 2.43 24.23
C ILE A 158 -0.93 1.99 25.09
N GLN A 159 -0.52 2.76 26.08
CA GLN A 159 0.60 2.42 26.97
C GLN A 159 0.35 1.16 27.80
N GLU A 160 -0.90 0.91 28.20
CA GLU A 160 -1.29 -0.30 28.91
C GLU A 160 -1.22 -1.53 27.97
N ASN A 161 -1.78 -1.41 26.77
CA ASN A 161 -1.78 -2.48 25.77
C ASN A 161 -0.36 -2.85 25.30
N VAL A 162 0.55 -1.88 25.17
CA VAL A 162 1.95 -2.13 24.80
C VAL A 162 2.63 -3.09 25.75
N LYS A 163 2.38 -2.99 27.06
CA LYS A 163 2.95 -3.88 28.05
C LYS A 163 2.52 -5.34 27.86
N VAL A 164 1.33 -5.54 27.32
CA VAL A 164 0.76 -6.87 27.05
C VAL A 164 1.25 -7.43 25.71
N ILE A 165 1.24 -6.60 24.67
CA ILE A 165 1.57 -7.02 23.29
C ILE A 165 3.08 -7.19 23.10
N HIS A 166 3.87 -6.31 23.71
CA HIS A 166 5.33 -6.28 23.56
C HIS A 166 6.04 -6.22 24.91
N PRO A 167 6.01 -7.32 25.69
CA PRO A 167 6.65 -7.36 27.01
C PRO A 167 8.16 -7.14 26.97
N ALA A 168 8.82 -7.43 25.84
CA ALA A 168 10.24 -7.21 25.65
C ALA A 168 10.62 -5.74 25.42
N VAL A 169 9.68 -4.90 24.97
CA VAL A 169 9.92 -3.50 24.58
C VAL A 169 8.96 -2.56 25.34
N GLN A 170 8.78 -2.79 26.64
CA GLN A 170 7.82 -2.06 27.47
C GLN A 170 8.03 -0.54 27.54
N ASN A 171 9.26 -0.09 27.29
CA ASN A 171 9.63 1.31 27.29
C ASN A 171 9.53 2.01 25.92
N ALA A 172 9.10 1.28 24.87
CA ALA A 172 8.94 1.84 23.55
C ALA A 172 7.74 2.79 23.50
N ASP A 173 7.95 3.95 22.89
CA ASP A 173 6.91 4.95 22.69
C ASP A 173 6.15 4.68 21.38
N PHE A 174 5.04 3.95 21.46
CA PHE A 174 4.19 3.61 20.31
C PHE A 174 3.49 4.82 19.69
N THR A 175 3.50 5.96 20.35
CA THR A 175 2.88 7.19 19.86
C THR A 175 3.86 8.10 19.13
N SER A 176 5.16 7.78 19.14
CA SER A 176 6.20 8.55 18.47
C SER A 176 6.62 7.89 17.14
N LEU A 177 6.77 8.73 16.11
CA LEU A 177 7.29 8.30 14.80
C LEU A 177 8.79 8.00 14.84
N TRP A 178 9.57 8.72 15.64
CA TRP A 178 11.04 8.76 15.50
C TRP A 178 11.80 8.22 16.69
N LYS A 179 11.19 8.19 17.86
CA LYS A 179 11.87 7.94 19.14
C LYS A 179 12.49 6.54 19.26
N ASN A 180 11.90 5.56 18.60
CA ASN A 180 12.29 4.15 18.70
C ASN A 180 13.04 3.63 17.46
N LEU A 181 13.49 4.50 16.56
CA LEU A 181 14.16 4.10 15.32
C LEU A 181 15.65 3.76 15.49
N GLY A 182 16.23 4.00 16.64
CA GLY A 182 17.70 4.03 16.83
C GLY A 182 18.39 2.67 16.90
N SER A 183 17.75 1.62 17.40
CA SER A 183 18.36 0.31 17.58
C SER A 183 17.38 -0.84 17.43
N PHE A 184 17.90 -2.04 17.14
CA PHE A 184 17.12 -3.27 17.05
C PHE A 184 16.35 -3.59 18.34
N ASP A 185 16.99 -3.36 19.49
CA ASP A 185 16.45 -3.76 20.80
C ASP A 185 15.35 -2.82 21.29
N SER A 186 15.37 -1.56 20.86
CA SER A 186 14.38 -0.56 21.28
C SER A 186 13.24 -0.36 20.28
N ASN A 187 13.37 -0.94 19.08
CA ASN A 187 12.39 -0.80 18.02
C ASN A 187 11.42 -1.98 18.01
N PRO A 188 10.09 -1.76 18.20
CA PRO A 188 9.10 -2.82 18.15
C PRO A 188 9.08 -3.63 16.84
N MET A 189 9.52 -3.04 15.74
CA MET A 189 9.62 -3.73 14.44
C MET A 189 10.89 -4.58 14.32
N GLY A 190 11.84 -4.49 15.25
CA GLY A 190 13.13 -5.18 15.16
C GLY A 190 13.98 -4.74 13.97
N ILE A 191 13.81 -3.51 13.51
CA ILE A 191 14.52 -2.92 12.36
C ILE A 191 15.20 -1.64 12.81
N ASP A 192 16.49 -1.49 12.55
CA ASP A 192 17.21 -0.25 12.82
C ASP A 192 16.92 0.83 11.75
N TRP A 193 17.41 2.03 11.98
CA TRP A 193 17.23 3.13 11.03
C TRP A 193 17.84 2.83 9.65
N PHE A 194 18.94 2.07 9.59
CA PHE A 194 19.60 1.68 8.33
C PHE A 194 18.70 0.72 7.54
N GLY A 195 18.14 -0.30 8.17
CA GLY A 195 17.16 -1.20 7.55
C GLY A 195 15.90 -0.48 7.08
N MET A 196 15.45 0.52 7.83
CA MET A 196 14.29 1.35 7.46
C MET A 196 14.58 2.19 6.21
N VAL A 197 15.70 2.90 6.16
CA VAL A 197 16.03 3.79 5.04
C VAL A 197 16.46 3.01 3.80
N PHE A 198 17.41 2.09 3.93
CA PHE A 198 17.98 1.38 2.78
C PHE A 198 17.17 0.14 2.39
N GLY A 199 16.64 -0.61 3.33
CA GLY A 199 15.79 -1.77 3.05
C GLY A 199 14.40 -1.34 2.57
N LEU A 200 13.64 -0.70 3.43
CA LEU A 200 12.27 -0.28 3.09
C LEU A 200 12.27 0.88 2.09
N GLY A 201 12.98 1.97 2.38
CA GLY A 201 12.95 3.19 1.59
C GLY A 201 13.55 2.99 0.20
N LEU A 202 14.78 2.50 0.12
CA LEU A 202 15.48 2.39 -1.16
C LEU A 202 15.10 1.09 -1.90
N ALA A 203 15.37 -0.08 -1.33
CA ALA A 203 15.25 -1.33 -2.07
C ALA A 203 13.78 -1.69 -2.38
N VAL A 204 12.93 -1.77 -1.36
CA VAL A 204 11.54 -2.21 -1.52
C VAL A 204 10.71 -1.15 -2.24
N SER A 205 10.78 0.10 -1.79
CA SER A 205 9.86 1.15 -2.26
C SER A 205 10.21 1.65 -3.66
N PHE A 206 11.47 1.89 -3.98
CA PHE A 206 11.86 2.23 -5.36
C PHE A 206 11.60 1.05 -6.31
N GLY A 207 11.87 -0.19 -5.87
CA GLY A 207 11.53 -1.39 -6.63
C GLY A 207 10.04 -1.45 -6.95
N TYR A 208 9.18 -1.20 -5.98
CA TYR A 208 7.73 -1.22 -6.18
C TYR A 208 7.23 0.00 -6.97
N TRP A 209 7.38 1.22 -6.45
CA TRP A 209 6.76 2.41 -7.03
C TRP A 209 7.29 2.81 -8.40
N CYS A 210 8.58 2.55 -8.69
CA CYS A 210 9.19 2.95 -9.95
C CYS A 210 9.04 1.90 -11.05
N THR A 211 8.78 0.63 -10.72
CA THR A 211 8.77 -0.46 -11.69
C THR A 211 7.46 -1.22 -11.78
N ASP A 212 6.54 -1.04 -10.81
CA ASP A 212 5.26 -1.72 -10.86
C ASP A 212 4.43 -1.29 -12.07
N PHE A 213 4.07 -2.27 -12.87
CA PHE A 213 3.31 -2.07 -14.10
C PHE A 213 1.96 -1.39 -13.85
N LEU A 214 1.24 -1.78 -12.79
CA LEU A 214 -0.08 -1.23 -12.47
C LEU A 214 -0.02 0.26 -12.15
N GLN A 215 1.04 0.72 -11.49
CA GLN A 215 1.24 2.11 -11.13
C GLN A 215 1.69 2.94 -12.34
N VAL A 216 2.65 2.43 -13.09
CA VAL A 216 3.26 3.14 -14.22
C VAL A 216 2.30 3.22 -15.41
N GLN A 217 1.50 2.19 -15.68
CA GLN A 217 0.53 2.18 -16.78
C GLN A 217 -0.48 3.32 -16.70
N ARG A 218 -1.02 3.59 -15.52
CA ARG A 218 -2.02 4.65 -15.31
C ARG A 218 -1.47 6.04 -15.63
N VAL A 219 -0.19 6.24 -15.37
CA VAL A 219 0.47 7.51 -15.59
C VAL A 219 0.91 7.70 -17.04
N ILE A 220 1.33 6.63 -17.71
CA ILE A 220 1.71 6.67 -19.15
C ILE A 220 0.52 7.02 -20.04
N VAL A 221 -0.70 6.68 -19.66
CA VAL A 221 -1.93 6.99 -20.42
C VAL A 221 -2.32 8.47 -20.34
N ALA A 222 -1.71 9.26 -19.46
CA ALA A 222 -2.00 10.70 -19.37
C ALA A 222 -1.66 11.45 -20.67
N LYS A 223 -2.45 12.49 -20.98
CA LYS A 223 -2.36 13.24 -22.26
C LYS A 223 -0.99 13.87 -22.53
N ASN A 224 -0.27 14.26 -21.50
CA ASN A 224 1.06 14.85 -21.62
C ASN A 224 1.86 14.64 -20.31
N LEU A 225 3.18 14.87 -20.39
CA LEU A 225 4.09 14.71 -19.26
C LEU A 225 3.69 15.56 -18.04
N ARG A 226 3.21 16.78 -18.24
CA ARG A 226 2.76 17.65 -17.15
C ARG A 226 1.53 17.10 -16.43
N ALA A 227 0.58 16.54 -17.18
CA ALA A 227 -0.56 15.85 -16.58
C ALA A 227 -0.10 14.63 -15.79
N ALA A 228 0.75 13.80 -16.37
CA ALA A 228 1.32 12.63 -15.72
C ALA A 228 2.06 12.93 -14.39
N GLN A 229 2.73 14.08 -14.31
CA GLN A 229 3.42 14.53 -13.10
C GLN A 229 2.49 15.16 -12.06
N LYS A 230 1.34 15.73 -12.48
CA LYS A 230 0.35 16.36 -11.60
C LYS A 230 -0.63 15.36 -10.98
N ASP A 231 -0.87 14.24 -11.65
CA ASP A 231 -1.85 13.22 -11.23
C ASP A 231 -1.34 12.34 -10.04
N ARG A 232 -0.27 12.82 -9.35
CA ARG A 232 0.30 12.13 -8.19
C ARG A 232 0.53 13.07 -6.97
#